data_1a5b73a883f191db1aead1687a627cf2
#
_entry.id   1a5b73a883f191db1aead1687a627cf2
#
_cell.length_a   1.000
_cell.length_b   1.000
_cell.length_c   1.000
_cell.angle_alpha   90.00
_cell.angle_beta   90.00
_cell.angle_gamma   90.00
#
_symmetry.space_group_name_H-M   'P 1'
#
loop_
_entity.id
_entity.type
_entity.pdbx_description
1 polymer ?
#
loop_
_entity_poly.entity_id
_entity_poly.type
_entity_poly.pdbx_seq_one_letter_code
_entity_poly.pdbx_strand_id
1 'polypeptide(L)'
;MMSTYVTFKHFAWAGNLVRSVFMSRNVGRYQSSKTENSQDGNPLLKYLTMKIKATGPITVAEYMREVLNTNPLKGYYMHHDMLGEHGDFVTSPEISQIFGELIGIWCVSEWISGGKSKSLNLVELGPGRGSLMSDILRVFNQFRYLLNTCDISIHLVEVSPKLSEIQALNLTENSTEAKYEDKSPCYKMGITKTGLPINWYYNIQDVPSGYTFYIAHEFFDALPIHKVQKIQDEWREILIDVDQEIPQKIKICSWF
;
A
#
# COMPACT_ATOMS: atom_id res chain seq x y z
N MET A 1 24.05 5.18 -13.74
CA MET A 1 22.71 5.15 -13.15
C MET A 1 22.34 3.69 -12.95
N MET A 2 22.61 3.11 -11.79
CA MET A 2 22.18 1.75 -11.48
C MET A 2 21.02 1.86 -10.51
N SER A 3 19.80 1.66 -11.00
CA SER A 3 18.61 1.46 -10.17
C SER A 3 18.43 -0.04 -10.00
N THR A 4 18.62 -0.53 -8.80
CA THR A 4 18.43 -1.95 -8.49
C THR A 4 16.97 -2.15 -8.08
N TYR A 5 16.17 -2.70 -9.00
CA TYR A 5 14.81 -3.16 -8.69
C TYR A 5 14.90 -4.55 -8.08
N VAL A 6 14.57 -4.68 -6.83
CA VAL A 6 14.46 -5.99 -6.19
C VAL A 6 12.98 -6.34 -6.08
N THR A 7 12.51 -7.17 -6.99
CA THR A 7 11.21 -7.82 -6.87
C THR A 7 11.41 -9.08 -6.03
N PHE A 8 10.73 -9.17 -4.89
CA PHE A 8 10.81 -10.33 -3.98
C PHE A 8 10.22 -11.61 -4.60
N LYS A 9 10.83 -12.13 -5.68
CA LYS A 9 10.46 -13.44 -6.25
C LYS A 9 11.13 -14.64 -5.58
N HIS A 10 12.05 -14.44 -4.64
CA HIS A 10 12.84 -15.54 -4.07
C HIS A 10 12.60 -15.85 -2.58
N PHE A 11 11.59 -15.28 -1.95
CA PHE A 11 11.21 -15.64 -0.57
C PHE A 11 10.20 -16.80 -0.46
N ALA A 12 10.03 -17.61 -1.51
CA ALA A 12 9.26 -18.85 -1.44
C ALA A 12 9.81 -19.86 -0.41
N TRP A 13 11.04 -19.68 0.08
CA TRP A 13 11.64 -20.57 1.07
C TRP A 13 11.24 -20.25 2.52
N ALA A 14 10.97 -19.00 2.84
CA ALA A 14 10.49 -18.61 4.16
C ALA A 14 9.01 -18.95 4.40
N GLY A 15 8.18 -18.98 3.34
CA GLY A 15 6.76 -19.31 3.43
C GLY A 15 6.47 -20.74 3.91
N ASN A 16 7.38 -21.67 3.71
CA ASN A 16 7.22 -23.05 4.17
C ASN A 16 7.56 -23.25 5.66
N LEU A 17 8.40 -22.40 6.23
CA LEU A 17 8.72 -22.45 7.67
C LEU A 17 7.60 -21.84 8.53
N VAL A 18 6.94 -20.81 8.03
CA VAL A 18 5.82 -20.16 8.72
C VAL A 18 4.55 -21.01 8.67
N ARG A 19 4.33 -21.78 7.58
CA ARG A 19 3.19 -22.71 7.48
C ARG A 19 3.22 -23.86 8.49
N SER A 20 4.38 -24.31 8.92
CA SER A 20 4.48 -25.44 9.85
C SER A 20 4.20 -25.07 11.31
N VAL A 21 4.31 -23.80 11.67
CA VAL A 21 4.09 -23.30 13.05
C VAL A 21 2.63 -22.92 13.32
N PHE A 22 1.85 -22.60 12.26
CA PHE A 22 0.48 -22.11 12.38
C PHE A 22 -0.63 -23.15 12.13
N MET A 23 -0.32 -24.44 11.88
CA MET A 23 -1.36 -25.46 11.64
C MET A 23 -1.93 -26.12 12.91
N SER A 24 -1.79 -25.54 14.08
CA SER A 24 -2.38 -26.09 15.31
C SER A 24 -3.09 -25.01 16.14
N ARG A 25 -4.04 -24.31 15.57
CA ARG A 25 -5.13 -23.69 16.35
C ARG A 25 -6.39 -23.62 15.49
N ASN A 26 -7.47 -24.20 16.04
CA ASN A 26 -8.82 -24.16 15.52
C ASN A 26 -9.20 -22.76 15.02
N VAL A 27 -9.29 -22.59 13.71
CA VAL A 27 -9.94 -21.43 13.11
C VAL A 27 -11.43 -21.63 13.30
N GLY A 28 -11.96 -21.07 14.38
CA GLY A 28 -13.40 -20.90 14.55
C GLY A 28 -13.90 -20.10 13.34
N ARG A 29 -14.94 -20.62 12.66
CA ARG A 29 -15.69 -19.90 11.64
C ARG A 29 -16.15 -18.57 12.24
N TYR A 30 -15.54 -17.47 11.79
CA TYR A 30 -16.08 -16.14 12.03
C TYR A 30 -17.33 -16.01 11.14
N GLN A 31 -18.49 -16.26 11.73
CA GLN A 31 -19.75 -15.86 11.12
C GLN A 31 -19.88 -14.35 11.32
N SER A 32 -19.67 -13.61 10.24
CA SER A 32 -20.06 -12.21 10.16
C SER A 32 -21.58 -12.11 10.29
N SER A 33 -22.04 -11.93 11.52
CA SER A 33 -23.43 -11.58 11.81
C SER A 33 -23.49 -10.08 12.11
N LYS A 34 -23.64 -9.27 11.08
CA LYS A 34 -24.34 -7.98 11.16
C LYS A 34 -24.95 -7.69 9.80
N THR A 35 -26.11 -8.24 9.58
CA THR A 35 -27.09 -7.68 8.64
C THR A 35 -27.62 -6.39 9.26
N GLU A 36 -26.99 -5.28 8.96
CA GLU A 36 -27.67 -3.99 9.12
C GLU A 36 -28.71 -3.90 8.01
N ASN A 37 -29.98 -4.06 8.40
CA ASN A 37 -31.14 -3.66 7.60
C ASN A 37 -31.15 -2.13 7.46
N SER A 38 -30.34 -1.59 6.56
CA SER A 38 -30.52 -0.24 6.05
C SER A 38 -31.33 -0.33 4.77
N GLN A 39 -32.57 0.15 4.81
CA GLN A 39 -33.45 0.31 3.65
C GLN A 39 -32.90 1.29 2.60
N ASP A 40 -31.81 1.99 2.88
CA ASP A 40 -31.03 2.76 1.90
C ASP A 40 -29.86 1.90 1.41
N GLY A 41 -30.00 1.42 0.15
CA GLY A 41 -28.99 0.58 -0.51
C GLY A 41 -27.61 1.22 -0.48
N ASN A 42 -26.57 0.40 -0.47
CA ASN A 42 -25.15 0.80 -0.40
C ASN A 42 -24.86 1.96 -1.39
N PRO A 43 -24.45 3.17 -0.90
CA PRO A 43 -24.25 4.34 -1.74
C PRO A 43 -23.25 4.13 -2.86
N LEU A 44 -22.20 3.33 -2.61
CA LEU A 44 -21.20 2.99 -3.63
C LEU A 44 -21.80 2.14 -4.73
N LEU A 45 -22.63 1.14 -4.40
CA LEU A 45 -23.33 0.33 -5.39
C LEU A 45 -24.28 1.18 -6.24
N LYS A 46 -25.00 2.11 -5.61
CA LYS A 46 -25.88 3.06 -6.32
C LYS A 46 -25.08 3.94 -7.28
N TYR A 47 -23.96 4.50 -6.83
CA TYR A 47 -23.05 5.29 -7.67
C TYR A 47 -22.54 4.49 -8.87
N LEU A 48 -21.97 3.30 -8.64
CA LEU A 48 -21.46 2.43 -9.70
C LEU A 48 -22.55 2.04 -10.70
N THR A 49 -23.75 1.71 -10.20
CA THR A 49 -24.90 1.39 -11.06
C THR A 49 -25.29 2.58 -11.95
N MET A 50 -25.32 3.79 -11.39
CA MET A 50 -25.62 5.02 -12.17
C MET A 50 -24.53 5.30 -13.20
N LYS A 51 -23.26 5.15 -12.82
CA LYS A 51 -22.12 5.34 -13.71
C LYS A 51 -22.19 4.36 -14.88
N ILE A 52 -22.32 3.06 -14.61
CA ILE A 52 -22.42 2.01 -15.66
C ILE A 52 -23.63 2.26 -16.58
N LYS A 53 -24.78 2.67 -16.04
CA LYS A 53 -25.95 2.99 -16.87
C LYS A 53 -25.72 4.21 -17.76
N ALA A 54 -24.89 5.16 -17.35
CA ALA A 54 -24.62 6.38 -18.12
C ALA A 54 -23.50 6.19 -19.16
N THR A 55 -22.46 5.42 -18.85
CA THR A 55 -21.26 5.30 -19.68
C THR A 55 -21.08 3.93 -20.35
N GLY A 56 -21.91 2.94 -19.98
CA GLY A 56 -21.73 1.53 -20.33
C GLY A 56 -20.85 0.78 -19.32
N PRO A 57 -20.60 -0.51 -19.58
CA PRO A 57 -19.75 -1.34 -18.75
C PRO A 57 -18.36 -0.75 -18.53
N ILE A 58 -17.81 -0.91 -17.34
CA ILE A 58 -16.52 -0.36 -16.94
C ILE A 58 -15.46 -1.46 -16.84
N THR A 59 -14.18 -1.10 -17.00
CA THR A 59 -13.08 -2.05 -16.85
C THR A 59 -12.91 -2.49 -15.39
N VAL A 60 -12.25 -3.63 -15.16
CA VAL A 60 -11.87 -4.06 -13.80
C VAL A 60 -10.97 -3.01 -13.15
N ALA A 61 -10.07 -2.40 -13.92
CA ALA A 61 -9.20 -1.33 -13.43
C ALA A 61 -10.00 -0.11 -12.94
N GLU A 62 -11.01 0.30 -13.69
CA GLU A 62 -11.88 1.41 -13.30
C GLU A 62 -12.70 1.07 -12.06
N TYR A 63 -13.28 -0.13 -12.01
CA TYR A 63 -13.99 -0.63 -10.84
C TYR A 63 -13.11 -0.63 -9.58
N MET A 64 -11.89 -1.18 -9.67
CA MET A 64 -10.95 -1.18 -8.53
C MET A 64 -10.62 0.24 -8.06
N ARG A 65 -10.38 1.16 -8.99
CA ARG A 65 -10.10 2.56 -8.64
C ARG A 65 -11.27 3.21 -7.89
N GLU A 66 -12.50 3.00 -8.36
CA GLU A 66 -13.69 3.57 -7.72
C GLU A 66 -13.94 2.98 -6.33
N VAL A 67 -13.75 1.68 -6.18
CA VAL A 67 -14.02 0.98 -4.91
C VAL A 67 -12.93 1.25 -3.87
N LEU A 68 -11.67 1.29 -4.30
CA LEU A 68 -10.53 1.37 -3.38
C LEU A 68 -10.13 2.83 -3.05
N ASN A 69 -10.05 3.71 -4.07
CA ASN A 69 -9.33 4.97 -3.91
C ASN A 69 -10.12 6.26 -4.23
N THR A 70 -11.15 6.22 -5.10
CA THR A 70 -11.62 7.46 -5.73
C THR A 70 -12.92 8.00 -5.13
N ASN A 71 -13.69 7.21 -4.45
CA ASN A 71 -15.00 7.65 -3.98
C ASN A 71 -14.89 8.42 -2.65
N PRO A 72 -15.09 9.77 -2.63
CA PRO A 72 -15.01 10.56 -1.42
C PRO A 72 -16.04 10.15 -0.36
N LEU A 73 -17.08 9.40 -0.77
CA LEU A 73 -18.11 8.94 0.14
C LEU A 73 -17.78 7.59 0.79
N LYS A 74 -17.00 6.70 0.15
CA LYS A 74 -16.69 5.35 0.67
C LYS A 74 -15.51 4.62 0.01
N GLY A 75 -14.49 5.31 -0.50
CA GLY A 75 -13.26 4.63 -0.93
C GLY A 75 -12.66 3.85 0.25
N TYR A 76 -12.42 2.54 0.05
CA TYR A 76 -12.04 1.62 1.12
C TYR A 76 -10.83 2.10 1.92
N TYR A 77 -9.77 2.54 1.23
CA TYR A 77 -8.54 3.03 1.87
C TYR A 77 -8.60 4.49 2.33
N MET A 78 -9.67 5.23 2.00
CA MET A 78 -9.70 6.68 2.24
C MET A 78 -10.25 7.09 3.61
N HIS A 79 -11.06 6.23 4.26
CA HIS A 79 -11.83 6.64 5.44
C HIS A 79 -11.64 5.75 6.67
N HIS A 80 -11.06 4.56 6.52
CA HIS A 80 -10.92 3.61 7.62
C HIS A 80 -9.48 3.18 7.79
N ASP A 81 -9.11 2.86 9.03
CA ASP A 81 -7.88 2.13 9.33
C ASP A 81 -8.18 0.64 9.15
N MET A 82 -7.80 0.13 7.96
CA MET A 82 -8.10 -1.24 7.55
C MET A 82 -7.07 -2.26 8.01
N LEU A 83 -5.98 -1.77 8.63
CA LEU A 83 -4.82 -2.57 8.97
C LEU A 83 -4.72 -2.79 10.48
N GLY A 84 -4.11 -3.91 10.88
CA GLY A 84 -3.84 -4.25 12.27
C GLY A 84 -4.96 -5.06 12.93
N GLU A 85 -4.87 -5.25 14.25
CA GLU A 85 -5.71 -6.18 15.05
C GLU A 85 -7.22 -5.91 14.93
N HIS A 86 -7.61 -4.65 14.71
CA HIS A 86 -9.00 -4.23 14.59
C HIS A 86 -9.42 -3.92 13.15
N GLY A 87 -8.50 -4.09 12.18
CA GLY A 87 -8.74 -3.89 10.76
C GLY A 87 -9.17 -5.17 10.05
N ASP A 88 -9.49 -5.05 8.76
CA ASP A 88 -9.88 -6.18 7.92
C ASP A 88 -8.66 -7.00 7.46
N PHE A 89 -7.45 -6.41 7.51
CA PHE A 89 -6.20 -7.03 7.09
C PHE A 89 -5.13 -6.96 8.18
N VAL A 90 -4.42 -8.08 8.33
CA VAL A 90 -3.22 -8.16 9.18
C VAL A 90 -2.04 -8.53 8.29
N THR A 91 -1.15 -7.58 8.06
CA THR A 91 0.04 -7.75 7.21
C THR A 91 1.25 -8.24 8.02
N SER A 92 2.28 -8.73 7.35
CA SER A 92 3.48 -9.28 8.02
C SER A 92 4.13 -8.33 9.04
N PRO A 93 4.25 -7.02 8.79
CA PRO A 93 4.76 -6.06 9.78
C PRO A 93 3.85 -5.92 11.00
N GLU A 94 2.53 -6.09 10.86
CA GLU A 94 1.59 -6.04 11.97
C GLU A 94 1.63 -7.32 12.83
N ILE A 95 2.06 -8.44 12.24
CA ILE A 95 2.19 -9.72 12.97
C ILE A 95 3.48 -9.75 13.79
N SER A 96 4.59 -9.27 13.23
CA SER A 96 5.91 -9.39 13.86
C SER A 96 6.86 -8.28 13.43
N GLN A 97 7.36 -7.57 14.42
CA GLN A 97 8.45 -6.59 14.31
C GLN A 97 9.71 -7.18 13.65
N ILE A 98 9.99 -8.48 13.85
CA ILE A 98 11.16 -9.16 13.27
C ILE A 98 11.17 -9.07 11.75
N PHE A 99 10.00 -9.08 11.11
CA PHE A 99 9.91 -8.97 9.65
C PHE A 99 10.53 -7.67 9.14
N GLY A 100 10.12 -6.54 9.69
CA GLY A 100 10.65 -5.23 9.30
C GLY A 100 12.12 -5.03 9.70
N GLU A 101 12.52 -5.55 10.86
CA GLU A 101 13.92 -5.50 11.30
C GLU A 101 14.85 -6.29 10.37
N LEU A 102 14.45 -7.46 9.89
CA LEU A 102 15.23 -8.22 8.91
C LEU A 102 15.37 -7.48 7.58
N ILE A 103 14.32 -6.79 7.12
CA ILE A 103 14.40 -5.92 5.94
C ILE A 103 15.36 -4.74 6.19
N GLY A 104 15.31 -4.14 7.37
CA GLY A 104 16.26 -3.09 7.77
C GLY A 104 17.72 -3.56 7.74
N ILE A 105 18.00 -4.74 8.28
CA ILE A 105 19.33 -5.37 8.25
C ILE A 105 19.76 -5.62 6.81
N TRP A 106 18.85 -6.13 5.98
CA TRP A 106 19.11 -6.36 4.56
C TRP A 106 19.45 -5.04 3.84
N CYS A 107 18.70 -3.97 4.06
CA CYS A 107 19.00 -2.66 3.48
C CYS A 107 20.42 -2.17 3.85
N VAL A 108 20.81 -2.31 5.11
CA VAL A 108 22.17 -1.95 5.56
C VAL A 108 23.22 -2.82 4.88
N SER A 109 22.99 -4.13 4.76
CA SER A 109 23.88 -5.08 4.08
C SER A 109 24.06 -4.73 2.60
N GLU A 110 22.97 -4.44 1.89
CA GLU A 110 23.00 -4.06 0.47
C GLU A 110 23.69 -2.70 0.26
N TRP A 111 23.47 -1.73 1.17
CA TRP A 111 24.18 -0.46 1.11
C TRP A 111 25.71 -0.64 1.28
N ILE A 112 26.14 -1.52 2.20
CA ILE A 112 27.55 -1.86 2.37
C ILE A 112 28.10 -2.51 1.11
N SER A 113 27.39 -3.52 0.58
CA SER A 113 27.78 -4.28 -0.61
C SER A 113 27.81 -3.40 -1.87
N GLY A 114 26.93 -2.40 -1.94
CA GLY A 114 26.84 -1.42 -3.01
C GLY A 114 27.91 -0.30 -2.95
N GLY A 115 28.87 -0.38 -2.01
CA GLY A 115 30.00 0.56 -1.92
C GLY A 115 29.76 1.77 -1.02
N LYS A 116 28.77 1.70 -0.11
CA LYS A 116 28.49 2.73 0.91
C LYS A 116 28.26 4.11 0.30
N SER A 117 27.24 4.22 -0.53
CA SER A 117 26.83 5.51 -1.12
C SER A 117 26.77 6.61 -0.03
N LYS A 118 27.17 7.83 -0.38
CA LYS A 118 27.10 9.00 0.51
C LYS A 118 25.68 9.47 0.78
N SER A 119 24.73 9.10 -0.06
CA SER A 119 23.30 9.37 0.13
C SER A 119 22.48 8.12 -0.12
N LEU A 120 21.37 7.97 0.60
CA LEU A 120 20.44 6.86 0.49
C LEU A 120 19.01 7.38 0.64
N ASN A 121 18.19 7.15 -0.37
CA ASN A 121 16.75 7.33 -0.26
C ASN A 121 16.11 5.98 0.08
N LEU A 122 15.34 5.93 1.16
CA LEU A 122 14.51 4.79 1.50
C LEU A 122 13.05 5.15 1.18
N VAL A 123 12.49 4.49 0.18
CA VAL A 123 11.15 4.76 -0.35
C VAL A 123 10.23 3.60 -0.04
N GLU A 124 9.08 3.87 0.58
CA GLU A 124 8.02 2.87 0.79
C GLU A 124 6.77 3.27 0.02
N LEU A 125 6.25 2.33 -0.79
CA LEU A 125 5.03 2.51 -1.57
C LEU A 125 3.86 1.86 -0.83
N GLY A 126 2.84 2.67 -0.48
CA GLY A 126 1.69 2.20 0.30
C GLY A 126 2.10 1.73 1.70
N PRO A 127 2.67 2.60 2.55
CA PRO A 127 3.26 2.20 3.83
C PRO A 127 2.23 1.76 4.90
N GLY A 128 0.96 1.74 4.57
CA GLY A 128 -0.11 1.38 5.50
C GLY A 128 -0.08 2.25 6.75
N ARG A 129 0.10 1.64 7.92
CA ARG A 129 0.23 2.38 9.21
C ARG A 129 1.65 2.89 9.47
N GLY A 130 2.62 2.57 8.60
CA GLY A 130 4.03 2.89 8.78
C GLY A 130 4.79 1.90 9.68
N SER A 131 4.20 0.75 10.00
CA SER A 131 4.80 -0.25 10.91
C SER A 131 6.10 -0.80 10.35
N LEU A 132 6.14 -1.16 9.06
CA LEU A 132 7.34 -1.65 8.39
C LEU A 132 8.46 -0.62 8.42
N MET A 133 8.16 0.62 8.05
CA MET A 133 9.14 1.71 8.11
C MET A 133 9.63 1.96 9.53
N SER A 134 8.76 1.91 10.53
CA SER A 134 9.14 2.06 11.94
C SER A 134 10.17 1.01 12.38
N ASP A 135 9.99 -0.24 11.97
CA ASP A 135 10.90 -1.34 12.31
C ASP A 135 12.25 -1.19 11.59
N ILE A 136 12.25 -0.80 10.32
CA ILE A 136 13.46 -0.51 9.55
C ILE A 136 14.24 0.64 10.21
N LEU A 137 13.55 1.72 10.59
CA LEU A 137 14.17 2.87 11.24
C LEU A 137 14.78 2.53 12.60
N ARG A 138 14.21 1.57 13.33
CA ARG A 138 14.79 1.04 14.56
C ARG A 138 16.14 0.38 14.30
N VAL A 139 16.25 -0.41 13.24
CA VAL A 139 17.51 -1.02 12.81
C VAL A 139 18.51 0.04 12.38
N PHE A 140 18.11 1.01 11.58
CA PHE A 140 18.98 2.11 11.15
C PHE A 140 19.53 2.89 12.35
N ASN A 141 18.72 3.08 13.38
CA ASN A 141 19.18 3.73 14.61
C ASN A 141 20.19 2.86 15.39
N GLN A 142 20.04 1.54 15.42
CA GLN A 142 21.03 0.63 16.02
C GLN A 142 22.36 0.65 15.24
N PHE A 143 22.32 0.75 13.92
CA PHE A 143 23.48 0.87 13.06
C PHE A 143 23.91 2.32 12.79
N ARG A 144 23.44 3.28 13.59
CA ARG A 144 23.69 4.72 13.38
C ARG A 144 25.18 5.05 13.25
N TYR A 145 26.05 4.40 14.03
CA TYR A 145 27.50 4.60 13.94
C TYR A 145 28.05 4.22 12.56
N LEU A 146 27.55 3.16 11.97
CA LEU A 146 27.95 2.71 10.63
C LEU A 146 27.40 3.62 9.54
N LEU A 147 26.21 4.14 9.73
CA LEU A 147 25.46 4.97 8.78
C LEU A 147 25.76 6.47 8.90
N ASN A 148 26.62 6.90 9.84
CA ASN A 148 26.89 8.30 10.16
C ASN A 148 27.52 9.12 9.00
N THR A 149 28.05 8.46 7.98
CA THR A 149 28.64 9.09 6.78
C THR A 149 27.68 9.11 5.59
N CYS A 150 26.44 8.65 5.78
CA CYS A 150 25.43 8.56 4.75
C CYS A 150 24.29 9.54 5.04
N ASP A 151 23.98 10.40 4.09
CA ASP A 151 22.78 11.25 4.14
C ASP A 151 21.57 10.41 3.79
N ILE A 152 20.76 10.07 4.80
CA ILE A 152 19.59 9.20 4.64
C ILE A 152 18.32 10.05 4.67
N SER A 153 17.44 9.85 3.72
CA SER A 153 16.11 10.44 3.69
C SER A 153 15.03 9.38 3.44
N ILE A 154 13.89 9.57 4.10
CA ILE A 154 12.75 8.68 4.04
C ILE A 154 11.67 9.30 3.17
N HIS A 155 11.08 8.51 2.28
CA HIS A 155 10.06 8.96 1.35
C HIS A 155 8.89 7.97 1.35
N LEU A 156 7.71 8.44 1.68
CA LEU A 156 6.49 7.64 1.70
C LEU A 156 5.59 8.06 0.55
N VAL A 157 5.16 7.11 -0.27
CA VAL A 157 4.19 7.35 -1.33
C VAL A 157 2.84 6.86 -0.86
N GLU A 158 1.96 7.79 -0.48
CA GLU A 158 0.66 7.51 0.13
C GLU A 158 -0.41 8.47 -0.43
N VAL A 159 -1.55 7.93 -0.84
CA VAL A 159 -2.67 8.70 -1.40
C VAL A 159 -3.80 8.90 -0.37
N SER A 160 -3.83 8.11 0.70
CA SER A 160 -4.83 8.21 1.76
C SER A 160 -4.46 9.26 2.79
N PRO A 161 -5.24 10.35 2.93
CA PRO A 161 -5.01 11.35 3.97
C PRO A 161 -5.04 10.73 5.37
N LYS A 162 -5.96 9.78 5.59
CA LYS A 162 -6.11 9.12 6.89
C LYS A 162 -4.89 8.29 7.27
N LEU A 163 -4.38 7.47 6.33
CA LEU A 163 -3.18 6.69 6.57
C LEU A 163 -1.95 7.59 6.75
N SER A 164 -1.83 8.67 5.99
CA SER A 164 -0.73 9.62 6.14
C SER A 164 -0.71 10.32 7.51
N GLU A 165 -1.87 10.56 8.13
CA GLU A 165 -1.97 11.04 9.51
C GLU A 165 -1.45 10.01 10.50
N ILE A 166 -1.88 8.74 10.36
CA ILE A 166 -1.45 7.64 11.23
C ILE A 166 0.06 7.43 11.09
N GLN A 167 0.59 7.45 9.87
CA GLN A 167 2.03 7.34 9.60
C GLN A 167 2.80 8.48 10.28
N ALA A 168 2.32 9.71 10.17
CA ALA A 168 2.97 10.85 10.79
C ALA A 168 3.02 10.70 12.33
N LEU A 169 1.94 10.29 12.97
CA LEU A 169 1.89 10.02 14.42
C LEU A 169 2.84 8.89 14.84
N ASN A 170 2.93 7.84 14.03
CA ASN A 170 3.75 6.68 14.35
C ASN A 170 5.25 6.93 14.13
N LEU A 171 5.62 7.66 13.09
CA LEU A 171 7.00 7.78 12.61
C LEU A 171 7.69 9.07 13.05
N THR A 172 6.94 10.14 13.34
CA THR A 172 7.52 11.45 13.66
C THR A 172 7.11 11.92 15.06
N GLU A 173 7.88 12.86 15.61
CA GLU A 173 7.44 13.65 16.77
C GLU A 173 6.56 14.81 16.33
N ASN A 174 6.96 15.46 15.23
CA ASN A 174 6.25 16.57 14.63
C ASN A 174 6.30 16.46 13.10
N SER A 175 5.18 16.71 12.44
CA SER A 175 5.09 16.83 10.99
C SER A 175 4.32 18.07 10.60
N THR A 176 4.66 18.64 9.45
CA THR A 176 3.99 19.82 8.89
C THR A 176 3.52 19.53 7.47
N GLU A 177 2.33 20.00 7.13
CA GLU A 177 1.88 20.06 5.75
C GLU A 177 2.79 21.02 4.96
N ALA A 178 3.20 20.62 3.75
CA ALA A 178 3.92 21.52 2.85
C ALA A 178 3.00 22.66 2.44
N LYS A 179 3.47 23.89 2.55
CA LYS A 179 2.70 25.06 2.12
C LYS A 179 2.66 25.08 0.59
N TYR A 180 1.50 25.44 0.03
CA TYR A 180 1.30 25.56 -1.42
C TYR A 180 2.31 26.50 -2.10
N GLU A 181 2.84 27.47 -1.35
CA GLU A 181 3.83 28.45 -1.81
C GLU A 181 5.24 27.85 -1.99
N ASP A 182 5.56 26.71 -1.34
CA ASP A 182 6.91 26.15 -1.34
C ASP A 182 7.29 25.42 -2.63
N LYS A 183 6.35 25.26 -3.59
CA LYS A 183 6.53 24.47 -4.83
C LYS A 183 7.17 23.09 -4.60
N SER A 184 7.05 22.59 -3.38
CA SER A 184 7.60 21.30 -3.00
C SER A 184 6.74 20.19 -3.63
N PRO A 185 7.34 19.15 -4.24
CA PRO A 185 6.59 18.01 -4.73
C PRO A 185 5.99 17.16 -3.61
N CYS A 186 6.51 17.24 -2.38
CA CYS A 186 5.92 16.56 -1.23
C CYS A 186 4.80 17.38 -0.60
N TYR A 187 3.74 16.70 -0.14
CA TYR A 187 2.60 17.36 0.51
C TYR A 187 2.71 17.43 2.04
N LYS A 188 3.61 16.64 2.62
CA LYS A 188 3.87 16.62 4.06
C LYS A 188 5.36 16.32 4.29
N MET A 189 5.93 16.90 5.33
CA MET A 189 7.33 16.69 5.71
C MET A 189 7.48 16.67 7.23
N GLY A 190 8.56 16.05 7.69
CA GLY A 190 8.85 15.97 9.11
C GLY A 190 10.24 15.39 9.40
N ILE A 191 10.48 15.16 10.67
CA ILE A 191 11.67 14.45 11.16
C ILE A 191 11.19 13.22 11.92
N THR A 192 11.75 12.06 11.58
CA THR A 192 11.44 10.82 12.28
C THR A 192 11.89 10.87 13.74
N LYS A 193 11.31 10.01 14.58
CA LYS A 193 11.75 9.82 15.98
C LYS A 193 13.23 9.43 16.11
N THR A 194 13.85 8.97 15.02
CA THR A 194 15.27 8.63 14.94
C THR A 194 16.13 9.77 14.39
N GLY A 195 15.54 10.93 14.07
CA GLY A 195 16.22 12.13 13.61
C GLY A 195 16.48 12.21 12.11
N LEU A 196 15.87 11.33 11.29
CA LEU A 196 16.00 11.35 9.83
C LEU A 196 14.89 12.18 9.19
N PRO A 197 15.16 12.91 8.08
CA PRO A 197 14.12 13.60 7.34
C PRO A 197 13.16 12.60 6.69
N ILE A 198 11.85 12.91 6.72
CA ILE A 198 10.79 12.11 6.14
C ILE A 198 9.82 13.00 5.37
N ASN A 199 9.42 12.53 4.16
CA ASN A 199 8.56 13.27 3.26
C ASN A 199 7.48 12.36 2.67
N TRP A 200 6.28 12.92 2.42
CA TRP A 200 5.15 12.21 1.83
C TRP A 200 4.83 12.76 0.45
N TYR A 201 4.51 11.85 -0.48
CA TYR A 201 4.23 12.15 -1.88
C TYR A 201 2.96 11.45 -2.33
N TYR A 202 2.24 12.04 -3.27
CA TYR A 202 1.13 11.37 -3.94
C TYR A 202 1.61 10.44 -5.07
N ASN A 203 2.72 10.79 -5.73
CA ASN A 203 3.23 10.04 -6.87
C ASN A 203 4.71 9.69 -6.67
N ILE A 204 5.08 8.50 -7.14
CA ILE A 204 6.47 8.03 -7.10
C ILE A 204 7.41 8.92 -7.94
N GLN A 205 6.87 9.56 -9.00
CA GLN A 205 7.63 10.45 -9.88
C GLN A 205 8.12 11.72 -9.18
N ASP A 206 7.48 12.08 -8.09
CA ASP A 206 7.81 13.27 -7.29
C ASP A 206 8.93 12.99 -6.28
N VAL A 207 9.29 11.72 -6.08
CA VAL A 207 10.37 11.32 -5.15
C VAL A 207 11.73 11.68 -5.77
N PRO A 208 12.65 12.29 -5.00
CA PRO A 208 13.97 12.66 -5.48
C PRO A 208 14.76 11.48 -6.05
N SER A 209 15.43 11.69 -7.18
CA SER A 209 16.31 10.68 -7.78
C SER A 209 17.60 10.54 -6.96
N GLY A 210 18.12 9.29 -6.87
CA GLY A 210 19.36 9.02 -6.15
C GLY A 210 19.63 7.53 -6.01
N TYR A 211 20.56 7.19 -5.10
CA TYR A 211 20.75 5.80 -4.68
C TYR A 211 19.57 5.43 -3.77
N THR A 212 18.70 4.55 -4.23
CA THR A 212 17.37 4.37 -3.65
C THR A 212 17.05 2.89 -3.43
N PHE A 213 16.54 2.57 -2.26
CA PHE A 213 15.81 1.32 -2.01
C PHE A 213 14.31 1.59 -2.07
N TYR A 214 13.62 0.88 -2.96
CA TYR A 214 12.17 0.89 -3.05
C TYR A 214 11.60 -0.34 -2.36
N ILE A 215 10.72 -0.11 -1.40
CA ILE A 215 9.97 -1.14 -0.68
C ILE A 215 8.52 -1.06 -1.12
N ALA A 216 8.00 -2.17 -1.64
CA ALA A 216 6.60 -2.32 -2.04
C ALA A 216 6.09 -3.66 -1.47
N HIS A 217 5.62 -3.61 -0.23
CA HIS A 217 5.12 -4.79 0.49
C HIS A 217 3.60 -4.82 0.44
N GLU A 218 3.03 -5.90 -0.14
CA GLU A 218 1.57 -6.03 -0.34
C GLU A 218 0.93 -4.78 -0.98
N PHE A 219 1.61 -4.21 -2.01
CA PHE A 219 1.22 -2.97 -2.64
C PHE A 219 0.58 -3.18 -4.03
N PHE A 220 1.18 -4.08 -4.84
CA PHE A 220 0.80 -4.21 -6.24
C PHE A 220 -0.57 -4.84 -6.46
N ASP A 221 -1.05 -5.65 -5.53
CA ASP A 221 -2.36 -6.31 -5.55
C ASP A 221 -3.52 -5.33 -5.35
N ALA A 222 -3.25 -4.16 -4.76
CA ALA A 222 -4.22 -3.07 -4.61
C ALA A 222 -4.27 -2.13 -5.84
N LEU A 223 -3.34 -2.25 -6.79
CA LEU A 223 -3.32 -1.39 -7.96
C LEU A 223 -4.35 -1.81 -9.00
N PRO A 224 -4.99 -0.84 -9.69
CA PRO A 224 -5.94 -1.14 -10.76
C PRO A 224 -5.33 -2.00 -11.87
N ILE A 225 -5.99 -3.10 -12.21
CA ILE A 225 -5.54 -4.04 -13.25
C ILE A 225 -6.53 -4.12 -14.41
N HIS A 226 -6.02 -4.31 -15.63
CA HIS A 226 -6.81 -4.74 -16.76
C HIS A 226 -6.82 -6.27 -16.82
N LYS A 227 -8.01 -6.86 -16.86
CA LYS A 227 -8.17 -8.31 -16.91
C LYS A 227 -8.63 -8.72 -18.29
N VAL A 228 -7.84 -9.58 -18.94
CA VAL A 228 -8.15 -10.08 -20.28
C VAL A 228 -8.34 -11.59 -20.26
N GLN A 229 -9.20 -12.10 -21.13
CA GLN A 229 -9.49 -13.52 -21.31
C GLN A 229 -9.42 -13.89 -22.77
N LYS A 230 -8.77 -15.01 -23.09
CA LYS A 230 -8.82 -15.58 -24.45
C LYS A 230 -10.10 -16.38 -24.60
N ILE A 231 -10.96 -15.98 -25.56
CA ILE A 231 -12.17 -16.67 -25.93
C ILE A 231 -12.03 -17.09 -27.38
N GLN A 232 -12.01 -18.39 -27.63
CA GLN A 232 -11.61 -18.97 -28.93
C GLN A 232 -10.20 -18.48 -29.28
N ASP A 233 -10.01 -17.71 -30.35
CA ASP A 233 -8.71 -17.18 -30.77
C ASP A 233 -8.53 -15.67 -30.56
N GLU A 234 -9.49 -15.00 -29.89
CA GLU A 234 -9.45 -13.56 -29.62
C GLU A 234 -9.23 -13.25 -28.14
N TRP A 235 -8.44 -12.21 -27.87
CA TRP A 235 -8.29 -11.65 -26.54
C TRP A 235 -9.37 -10.61 -26.32
N ARG A 236 -10.12 -10.75 -25.21
CA ARG A 236 -11.20 -9.84 -24.82
C ARG A 236 -10.98 -9.33 -23.41
N GLU A 237 -11.27 -8.04 -23.20
CA GLU A 237 -11.23 -7.48 -21.86
C GLU A 237 -12.46 -7.90 -21.05
N ILE A 238 -12.24 -8.21 -19.79
CA ILE A 238 -13.30 -8.46 -18.83
C ILE A 238 -13.79 -7.14 -18.27
N LEU A 239 -15.09 -6.91 -18.37
CA LEU A 239 -15.76 -5.71 -17.89
C LEU A 239 -16.71 -6.02 -16.73
N ILE A 240 -17.08 -4.97 -16.02
CA ILE A 240 -18.08 -4.99 -14.95
C ILE A 240 -19.33 -4.28 -15.45
N ASP A 241 -20.48 -4.94 -15.34
CA ASP A 241 -21.76 -4.41 -15.76
C ASP A 241 -22.82 -4.58 -14.67
N VAL A 242 -23.96 -3.90 -14.83
CA VAL A 242 -25.13 -4.09 -13.96
C VAL A 242 -25.80 -5.41 -14.33
N ASP A 243 -26.18 -6.20 -13.33
CA ASP A 243 -26.97 -7.39 -13.54
C ASP A 243 -28.39 -7.02 -14.00
N GLN A 244 -28.83 -7.55 -15.14
CA GLN A 244 -30.14 -7.25 -15.69
C GLN A 244 -31.28 -7.97 -14.95
N GLU A 245 -30.96 -9.12 -14.33
CA GLU A 245 -31.94 -9.91 -13.58
C GLU A 245 -32.07 -9.42 -12.13
N ILE A 246 -30.96 -8.89 -11.57
CA ILE A 246 -30.91 -8.39 -10.19
C ILE A 246 -30.35 -6.96 -10.23
N PRO A 247 -31.20 -5.93 -10.38
CA PRO A 247 -30.79 -4.53 -10.60
C PRO A 247 -29.90 -3.90 -9.51
N GLN A 248 -29.78 -4.54 -8.36
CA GLN A 248 -28.91 -4.13 -7.25
C GLN A 248 -27.60 -4.92 -7.18
N LYS A 249 -27.26 -5.67 -8.22
CA LYS A 249 -25.98 -6.38 -8.34
C LYS A 249 -25.22 -5.93 -9.56
N ILE A 250 -23.91 -5.93 -9.42
CA ILE A 250 -22.97 -5.83 -10.54
C ILE A 250 -22.43 -7.21 -10.85
N LYS A 251 -22.18 -7.48 -12.13
CA LYS A 251 -21.67 -8.76 -12.61
C LYS A 251 -20.43 -8.57 -13.47
N ILE A 252 -19.59 -9.59 -13.49
CA ILE A 252 -18.45 -9.68 -14.41
C ILE A 252 -18.99 -10.18 -15.75
N CYS A 253 -18.67 -9.49 -16.82
CA CYS A 253 -19.02 -9.88 -18.18
C CYS A 253 -17.81 -9.80 -19.11
N SER A 254 -17.79 -10.66 -20.14
CA SER A 254 -16.87 -10.53 -21.26
C SER A 254 -17.63 -9.88 -22.41
N TRP A 255 -17.16 -8.73 -22.89
CA TRP A 255 -17.79 -8.05 -24.01
C TRP A 255 -17.28 -8.57 -25.35
N PHE A 256 -18.25 -8.61 -26.30
CA PHE A 256 -18.03 -9.03 -27.69
C PHE A 256 -17.45 -7.90 -28.51
#